data_939afbc70f836b00d99490e526cb8119
#
_entry.id   939afbc70f836b00d99490e526cb8119
#
_cell.length_a   1.000
_cell.length_b   1.000
_cell.length_c   1.000
_cell.angle_alpha   90.00
_cell.angle_beta   90.00
_cell.angle_gamma   90.00
#
_symmetry.space_group_name_H-M   'P 1'
#
loop_
_entity.id
_entity.type
_entity.pdbx_description
1 polymer ?
#
loop_
_entity_poly.entity_id
_entity_poly.type
_entity_poly.pdbx_seq_one_letter_code
_entity_poly.pdbx_strand_id
1 'polypeptide(L)'
;MLYQRYYLDNSRGALLMIIVTGGAGFIGSNLVKQLNNVYPGAPILVVDDLSNGTKFRNIVDCSVADYLDQDDFLDKIKQNKVFPKLKAIFHQGACSTTTEWDGQYMMKNNYQYSKHLLHYCLAWRIPFIYASSAAVYGLGKIFKEQLAYENPVNIYAYSKYLFDQYVRHIFKDAKSQVVGLRYFNVYGPKEDHKGKMASVVLHAYQQLEKTGIINLFAGTDGCKDGEQLRDFIYVDDAVAVNLWFLESKKSGIYNAGTGHSESFNALAKAVIDVYGRGEIRYIPFPEQLRSCYQNFTQADLSQLRAAGYRGAFRNIAEGVSDYLSIMHKNITF
;
A
#
# COMPACT_ATOMS: atom_id res chain seq x y z
N MET A 1 -15.10 10.03 25.73
CA MET A 1 -16.15 9.23 26.41
C MET A 1 -16.48 7.90 25.74
N LEU A 2 -16.40 7.74 24.41
CA LEU A 2 -16.67 6.46 23.71
C LEU A 2 -15.63 5.35 24.06
N TYR A 3 -14.37 5.71 24.26
CA TYR A 3 -13.32 4.76 24.65
C TYR A 3 -13.59 4.02 25.97
N GLN A 4 -14.36 4.58 26.89
CA GLN A 4 -14.71 3.94 28.17
C GLN A 4 -15.82 2.89 28.05
N ARG A 5 -16.70 2.97 27.06
CA ARG A 5 -17.83 2.02 26.91
C ARG A 5 -17.42 0.62 26.47
N TYR A 6 -16.35 0.48 25.69
CA TYR A 6 -15.80 -0.84 25.28
C TYR A 6 -15.06 -1.57 26.41
N TYR A 7 -14.93 -0.96 27.59
CA TYR A 7 -14.14 -1.46 28.72
C TYR A 7 -14.94 -2.15 29.82
N LEU A 8 -16.24 -2.04 29.83
CA LEU A 8 -17.04 -2.45 30.98
C LEU A 8 -17.65 -3.85 30.89
N ASP A 9 -17.47 -4.58 29.78
CA ASP A 9 -17.93 -5.97 29.71
C ASP A 9 -16.73 -6.95 29.78
N ASN A 10 -16.36 -7.27 31.00
CA ASN A 10 -15.28 -8.23 31.31
C ASN A 10 -15.71 -9.71 31.17
N SER A 11 -16.91 -10.01 30.71
CA SER A 11 -17.47 -11.38 30.73
C SER A 11 -17.32 -12.15 29.40
N ARG A 12 -16.95 -11.45 28.30
CA ARG A 12 -16.56 -12.07 27.04
C ARG A 12 -15.18 -11.52 26.67
N GLY A 13 -14.19 -12.37 26.42
CA GLY A 13 -12.81 -11.97 26.14
C GLY A 13 -12.77 -10.73 25.23
N ALA A 14 -12.41 -9.56 25.78
CA ALA A 14 -12.49 -8.28 25.10
C ALA A 14 -11.63 -8.34 23.83
N LEU A 15 -12.23 -8.10 22.67
CA LEU A 15 -11.52 -8.03 21.40
C LEU A 15 -10.49 -6.90 21.43
N LEU A 16 -9.29 -7.19 20.95
CA LEU A 16 -8.19 -6.22 20.91
C LEU A 16 -8.45 -5.21 19.78
N MET A 17 -8.22 -3.92 20.04
CA MET A 17 -8.33 -2.85 19.05
C MET A 17 -7.22 -2.96 18.00
N ILE A 18 -7.54 -2.64 16.76
CA ILE A 18 -6.59 -2.50 15.65
C ILE A 18 -6.61 -1.05 15.17
N ILE A 19 -5.44 -0.46 14.98
CA ILE A 19 -5.31 0.88 14.41
C ILE A 19 -4.80 0.75 12.98
N VAL A 20 -5.45 1.44 12.04
CA VAL A 20 -5.01 1.54 10.64
C VAL A 20 -4.83 3.01 10.29
N THR A 21 -3.57 3.46 10.18
CA THR A 21 -3.30 4.81 9.65
C THR A 21 -3.29 4.77 8.13
N GLY A 22 -3.73 5.84 7.49
CA GLY A 22 -4.05 5.81 6.06
C GLY A 22 -5.26 4.90 5.78
N GLY A 23 -6.12 4.70 6.79
CA GLY A 23 -7.22 3.73 6.75
C GLY A 23 -8.37 4.12 5.81
N ALA A 24 -8.48 5.38 5.39
CA ALA A 24 -9.38 5.82 4.34
C ALA A 24 -8.70 5.91 2.95
N GLY A 25 -7.39 5.64 2.87
CA GLY A 25 -6.63 5.55 1.63
C GLY A 25 -6.88 4.24 0.89
N PHE A 26 -6.18 4.04 -0.23
CA PHE A 26 -6.33 2.88 -1.10
C PHE A 26 -6.07 1.54 -0.39
N ILE A 27 -4.81 1.29 0.00
CA ILE A 27 -4.45 0.00 0.63
C ILE A 27 -5.08 -0.11 2.02
N GLY A 28 -5.07 0.99 2.80
CA GLY A 28 -5.58 1.00 4.16
C GLY A 28 -7.08 0.65 4.25
N SER A 29 -7.90 1.15 3.36
CA SER A 29 -9.35 0.86 3.37
C SER A 29 -9.70 -0.58 2.96
N ASN A 30 -8.94 -1.16 2.02
CA ASN A 30 -9.05 -2.58 1.70
C ASN A 30 -8.58 -3.44 2.88
N LEU A 31 -7.53 -3.03 3.59
CA LEU A 31 -7.09 -3.69 4.82
C LEU A 31 -8.16 -3.60 5.91
N VAL A 32 -8.78 -2.42 6.15
CA VAL A 32 -9.89 -2.26 7.11
C VAL A 32 -11.04 -3.21 6.78
N LYS A 33 -11.42 -3.30 5.50
CA LYS A 33 -12.47 -4.22 5.04
C LYS A 33 -12.14 -5.68 5.32
N GLN A 34 -10.92 -6.11 5.04
CA GLN A 34 -10.49 -7.49 5.32
C GLN A 34 -10.32 -7.76 6.81
N LEU A 35 -9.91 -6.79 7.61
CA LEU A 35 -9.88 -6.91 9.07
C LEU A 35 -11.28 -7.10 9.65
N ASN A 36 -12.33 -6.46 9.10
CA ASN A 36 -13.71 -6.70 9.50
C ASN A 36 -14.14 -8.16 9.22
N ASN A 37 -13.66 -8.75 8.11
CA ASN A 37 -14.00 -10.13 7.75
C ASN A 37 -13.25 -11.14 8.62
N VAL A 38 -11.95 -10.91 8.89
CA VAL A 38 -11.08 -11.86 9.62
C VAL A 38 -11.27 -11.76 11.13
N TYR A 39 -11.57 -10.56 11.64
CA TYR A 39 -11.79 -10.29 13.07
C TYR A 39 -13.15 -9.63 13.29
N PRO A 40 -14.28 -10.35 13.04
CA PRO A 40 -15.60 -9.77 13.18
C PRO A 40 -15.82 -9.23 14.59
N GLY A 41 -16.25 -7.96 14.66
CA GLY A 41 -16.48 -7.25 15.92
C GLY A 41 -15.23 -6.64 16.59
N ALA A 42 -14.03 -6.87 16.06
CA ALA A 42 -12.85 -6.17 16.57
C ALA A 42 -12.99 -4.65 16.34
N PRO A 43 -12.76 -3.81 17.36
CA PRO A 43 -12.81 -2.38 17.18
C PRO A 43 -11.64 -1.91 16.31
N ILE A 44 -11.95 -1.29 15.18
CA ILE A 44 -10.96 -0.71 14.27
C ILE A 44 -11.00 0.80 14.41
N LEU A 45 -9.85 1.41 14.76
CA LEU A 45 -9.64 2.84 14.71
C LEU A 45 -9.01 3.20 13.37
N VAL A 46 -9.72 3.97 12.56
CA VAL A 46 -9.19 4.56 11.33
C VAL A 46 -8.53 5.89 11.65
N VAL A 47 -7.30 6.06 11.19
CA VAL A 47 -6.57 7.33 11.27
C VAL A 47 -6.22 7.76 9.86
N ASP A 48 -6.64 8.96 9.47
CA ASP A 48 -6.37 9.48 8.12
C ASP A 48 -6.45 11.01 8.09
N ASP A 49 -5.98 11.62 7.01
CA ASP A 49 -6.25 12.99 6.61
C ASP A 49 -7.42 12.97 5.62
N LEU A 50 -8.59 13.46 6.05
CA LEU A 50 -9.78 13.60 5.21
C LEU A 50 -9.92 14.98 4.59
N SER A 51 -8.82 15.74 4.42
CA SER A 51 -8.84 16.98 3.65
C SER A 51 -9.38 16.77 2.22
N ASN A 52 -9.08 15.63 1.60
CA ASN A 52 -9.85 15.13 0.47
C ASN A 52 -11.05 14.32 0.97
N GLY A 53 -12.20 14.99 1.15
CA GLY A 53 -13.41 14.37 1.66
C GLY A 53 -13.92 13.16 0.85
N THR A 54 -13.56 13.02 -0.44
CA THR A 54 -14.00 11.87 -1.26
C THR A 54 -13.52 10.52 -0.74
N LYS A 55 -12.47 10.49 0.09
CA LYS A 55 -11.96 9.28 0.74
C LYS A 55 -13.00 8.56 1.61
N PHE A 56 -14.06 9.24 2.08
CA PHE A 56 -15.10 8.56 2.85
C PHE A 56 -15.70 7.37 2.10
N ARG A 57 -15.76 7.45 0.77
CA ARG A 57 -16.28 6.37 -0.09
C ARG A 57 -15.52 5.06 0.06
N ASN A 58 -14.26 5.13 0.45
CA ASN A 58 -13.40 3.96 0.63
C ASN A 58 -13.73 3.17 1.91
N ILE A 59 -14.37 3.81 2.90
CA ILE A 59 -14.64 3.21 4.22
C ILE A 59 -16.13 3.14 4.56
N VAL A 60 -17.02 3.65 3.70
CA VAL A 60 -18.47 3.66 3.95
C VAL A 60 -19.04 2.25 4.11
N ASP A 61 -18.43 1.26 3.49
CA ASP A 61 -18.80 -0.18 3.55
C ASP A 61 -18.03 -0.95 4.64
N CYS A 62 -17.32 -0.25 5.53
CA CYS A 62 -16.52 -0.83 6.61
C CYS A 62 -17.14 -0.58 7.98
N SER A 63 -16.99 -1.55 8.88
CA SER A 63 -17.30 -1.36 10.30
C SER A 63 -16.11 -0.69 10.98
N VAL A 64 -16.25 0.58 11.34
CA VAL A 64 -15.22 1.40 11.99
C VAL A 64 -15.71 1.79 13.38
N ALA A 65 -14.89 1.53 14.41
CA ALA A 65 -15.23 1.87 15.79
C ALA A 65 -15.08 3.37 16.08
N ASP A 66 -14.06 4.01 15.48
CA ASP A 66 -13.79 5.44 15.60
C ASP A 66 -12.88 5.93 14.49
N TYR A 67 -12.85 7.24 14.31
CA TYR A 67 -11.96 7.97 13.42
C TYR A 67 -11.18 9.01 14.19
N LEU A 68 -9.89 9.15 13.87
CA LEU A 68 -9.05 10.27 14.30
C LEU A 68 -8.34 10.90 13.10
N ASP A 69 -8.28 12.22 13.10
CA ASP A 69 -7.39 12.95 12.22
C ASP A 69 -5.91 12.55 12.49
N GLN A 70 -5.10 12.55 11.45
CA GLN A 70 -3.70 12.11 11.55
C GLN A 70 -2.87 12.96 12.53
N ASP A 71 -3.11 14.28 12.60
CA ASP A 71 -2.37 15.18 13.48
C ASP A 71 -2.83 15.00 14.93
N ASP A 72 -4.14 14.89 15.18
CA ASP A 72 -4.70 14.58 16.51
C ASP A 72 -4.19 13.23 17.04
N PHE A 73 -4.08 12.24 16.15
CA PHE A 73 -3.53 10.94 16.52
C PHE A 73 -2.04 11.06 16.86
N LEU A 74 -1.26 11.76 16.05
CA LEU A 74 0.18 11.99 16.30
C LEU A 74 0.40 12.68 17.66
N ASP A 75 -0.42 13.67 18.00
CA ASP A 75 -0.31 14.36 19.28
C ASP A 75 -0.62 13.42 20.45
N LYS A 76 -1.60 12.52 20.33
CA LYS A 76 -1.85 11.48 21.33
C LYS A 76 -0.64 10.54 21.48
N ILE A 77 -0.04 10.13 20.38
CA ILE A 77 1.18 9.30 20.36
C ILE A 77 2.35 10.01 21.05
N LYS A 78 2.62 11.28 20.74
CA LYS A 78 3.69 12.07 21.36
C LYS A 78 3.47 12.28 22.86
N GLN A 79 2.22 12.43 23.29
CA GLN A 79 1.85 12.51 24.70
C GLN A 79 1.87 11.15 25.40
N ASN A 80 2.24 10.10 24.71
CA ASN A 80 2.30 8.73 25.22
C ASN A 80 0.93 8.24 25.79
N LYS A 81 -0.17 8.73 25.20
CA LYS A 81 -1.52 8.32 25.62
C LYS A 81 -1.71 6.83 25.34
N VAL A 82 -2.21 6.12 26.33
CA VAL A 82 -2.45 4.69 26.25
C VAL A 82 -3.70 4.43 25.41
N PHE A 83 -3.54 3.73 24.31
CA PHE A 83 -4.64 3.07 23.62
C PHE A 83 -4.79 1.67 24.22
N PRO A 84 -5.91 1.39 24.88
CA PRO A 84 -6.01 0.16 25.65
C PRO A 84 -6.14 -1.07 24.74
N LYS A 85 -5.45 -2.17 25.11
CA LYS A 85 -5.56 -3.49 24.49
C LYS A 85 -5.36 -3.49 22.95
N LEU A 86 -4.30 -2.85 22.46
CA LEU A 86 -3.99 -2.88 21.03
C LEU A 86 -3.48 -4.26 20.58
N LYS A 87 -4.05 -4.80 19.49
CA LYS A 87 -3.55 -5.98 18.77
C LYS A 87 -2.37 -5.60 17.87
N ALA A 88 -2.51 -4.50 17.11
CA ALA A 88 -1.47 -4.01 16.20
C ALA A 88 -1.76 -2.58 15.73
N ILE A 89 -0.73 -1.93 15.18
CA ILE A 89 -0.84 -0.74 14.34
C ILE A 89 -0.38 -1.10 12.93
N PHE A 90 -1.30 -0.97 11.96
CA PHE A 90 -0.97 -0.98 10.54
C PHE A 90 -0.76 0.45 10.07
N HIS A 91 0.45 0.78 9.69
CA HIS A 91 0.81 2.12 9.24
C HIS A 91 0.89 2.17 7.72
N GLN A 92 -0.26 2.47 7.09
CA GLN A 92 -0.40 2.64 5.64
C GLN A 92 -0.39 4.11 5.21
N GLY A 93 -0.51 5.04 6.18
CA GLY A 93 -0.55 6.48 5.93
C GLY A 93 0.81 7.03 5.53
N ALA A 94 0.82 7.77 4.42
CA ALA A 94 1.98 8.51 3.93
C ALA A 94 1.56 9.48 2.84
N CYS A 95 2.35 10.53 2.58
CA CYS A 95 2.32 11.19 1.28
C CYS A 95 2.89 10.22 0.24
N SER A 96 2.05 9.75 -0.70
CA SER A 96 2.44 8.79 -1.75
C SER A 96 2.69 9.44 -3.11
N THR A 97 2.69 10.77 -3.19
CA THR A 97 2.91 11.53 -4.41
C THR A 97 4.40 11.53 -4.76
N THR A 98 4.78 10.74 -5.76
CA THR A 98 6.19 10.58 -6.17
C THR A 98 6.75 11.81 -6.89
N THR A 99 5.88 12.73 -7.29
CA THR A 99 6.21 14.02 -7.94
C THR A 99 6.21 15.20 -6.97
N GLU A 100 6.01 14.95 -5.66
CA GLU A 100 6.19 15.97 -4.62
C GLU A 100 7.69 16.21 -4.39
N TRP A 101 8.11 17.47 -4.41
CA TRP A 101 9.51 17.86 -4.21
C TRP A 101 9.74 18.71 -2.96
N ASP A 102 8.70 19.04 -2.18
CA ASP A 102 8.88 19.60 -0.85
C ASP A 102 9.46 18.54 0.09
N GLY A 103 10.78 18.57 0.22
CA GLY A 103 11.52 17.61 1.05
C GLY A 103 11.16 17.72 2.52
N GLN A 104 10.88 18.92 3.04
CA GLN A 104 10.51 19.12 4.44
C GLN A 104 9.13 18.50 4.73
N TYR A 105 8.17 18.76 3.87
CA TYR A 105 6.84 18.18 3.95
C TYR A 105 6.91 16.65 3.88
N MET A 106 7.66 16.12 2.91
CA MET A 106 7.82 14.67 2.72
C MET A 106 8.46 14.00 3.94
N MET A 107 9.53 14.59 4.47
CA MET A 107 10.22 14.02 5.64
C MET A 107 9.39 14.11 6.91
N LYS A 108 8.62 15.18 7.10
CA LYS A 108 7.69 15.32 8.23
C LYS A 108 6.64 14.22 8.21
N ASN A 109 5.98 14.02 7.05
CA ASN A 109 4.83 13.11 6.93
C ASN A 109 5.22 11.64 6.80
N ASN A 110 6.32 11.33 6.11
CA ASN A 110 6.68 9.93 5.85
C ASN A 110 7.72 9.39 6.84
N TYR A 111 8.72 10.20 7.22
CA TYR A 111 9.80 9.73 8.08
C TYR A 111 9.56 10.03 9.56
N GLN A 112 9.34 11.30 9.92
CA GLN A 112 9.19 11.67 11.33
C GLN A 112 7.91 11.09 11.95
N TYR A 113 6.81 11.15 11.21
CA TYR A 113 5.53 10.56 11.63
C TYR A 113 5.71 9.06 11.90
N SER A 114 6.29 8.31 10.96
CA SER A 114 6.54 6.87 11.10
C SER A 114 7.44 6.55 12.29
N LYS A 115 8.46 7.38 12.58
CA LYS A 115 9.32 7.21 13.76
C LYS A 115 8.56 7.34 15.07
N HIS A 116 7.68 8.32 15.19
CA HIS A 116 6.87 8.49 16.40
C HIS A 116 6.01 7.26 16.67
N LEU A 117 5.36 6.73 15.62
CA LEU A 117 4.54 5.52 15.74
C LEU A 117 5.38 4.29 16.11
N LEU A 118 6.53 4.13 15.47
CA LEU A 118 7.44 3.03 15.74
C LEU A 118 7.90 3.04 17.21
N HIS A 119 8.37 4.18 17.72
CA HIS A 119 8.80 4.30 19.10
C HIS A 119 7.67 4.01 20.10
N TYR A 120 6.46 4.50 19.81
CA TYR A 120 5.29 4.18 20.60
C TYR A 120 5.04 2.66 20.62
N CYS A 121 5.05 2.01 19.46
CA CYS A 121 4.85 0.57 19.35
C CYS A 121 5.92 -0.24 20.09
N LEU A 122 7.19 0.19 20.03
CA LEU A 122 8.27 -0.45 20.77
C LEU A 122 8.11 -0.31 22.28
N ALA A 123 7.75 0.88 22.77
CA ALA A 123 7.54 1.16 24.19
C ALA A 123 6.39 0.31 24.78
N TRP A 124 5.30 0.16 24.03
CA TRP A 124 4.12 -0.59 24.47
C TRP A 124 4.08 -2.04 24.00
N ARG A 125 5.13 -2.51 23.30
CA ARG A 125 5.25 -3.87 22.74
C ARG A 125 4.09 -4.23 21.79
N ILE A 126 3.68 -3.27 20.98
CA ILE A 126 2.61 -3.42 20.00
C ILE A 126 3.21 -3.82 18.65
N PRO A 127 2.69 -4.83 17.96
CA PRO A 127 3.06 -5.14 16.58
C PRO A 127 2.88 -3.92 15.66
N PHE A 128 3.90 -3.62 14.87
CA PHE A 128 3.93 -2.49 13.94
C PHE A 128 4.23 -2.98 12.53
N ILE A 129 3.24 -2.88 11.63
CA ILE A 129 3.36 -3.28 10.22
C ILE A 129 3.21 -2.02 9.38
N TYR A 130 4.25 -1.67 8.62
CA TYR A 130 4.27 -0.38 7.90
C TYR A 130 4.48 -0.53 6.40
N ALA A 131 3.93 0.43 5.66
CA ALA A 131 4.11 0.57 4.22
C ALA A 131 5.48 1.15 3.88
N SER A 132 6.38 0.35 3.36
CA SER A 132 7.54 0.77 2.58
C SER A 132 7.20 0.72 1.08
N SER A 133 8.18 0.84 0.20
CA SER A 133 7.94 0.92 -1.25
C SER A 133 9.09 0.32 -2.05
N ALA A 134 8.78 -0.32 -3.18
CA ALA A 134 9.77 -0.72 -4.17
C ALA A 134 10.51 0.47 -4.80
N ALA A 135 10.00 1.69 -4.66
CA ALA A 135 10.69 2.91 -5.11
C ALA A 135 12.09 3.09 -4.47
N VAL A 136 12.35 2.44 -3.32
CA VAL A 136 13.66 2.45 -2.65
C VAL A 136 14.78 1.86 -3.52
N TYR A 137 14.46 1.00 -4.46
CA TYR A 137 15.41 0.39 -5.38
C TYR A 137 15.86 1.33 -6.52
N GLY A 138 15.15 2.45 -6.73
CA GLY A 138 15.45 3.41 -7.79
C GLY A 138 15.45 2.78 -9.18
N LEU A 139 16.48 3.05 -9.97
CA LEU A 139 16.63 2.50 -11.33
C LEU A 139 17.40 1.16 -11.37
N GLY A 140 17.56 0.50 -10.22
CA GLY A 140 18.22 -0.79 -10.12
C GLY A 140 17.48 -1.90 -10.88
N LYS A 141 18.21 -3.00 -11.16
CA LYS A 141 17.67 -4.20 -11.82
C LYS A 141 17.51 -5.38 -10.87
N ILE A 142 17.96 -5.25 -9.64
CA ILE A 142 17.89 -6.28 -8.60
C ILE A 142 17.05 -5.74 -7.44
N PHE A 143 15.98 -6.43 -7.12
CA PHE A 143 14.97 -6.00 -6.16
C PHE A 143 15.00 -6.90 -4.91
N LYS A 144 16.16 -7.00 -4.28
CA LYS A 144 16.38 -7.72 -3.01
C LYS A 144 16.46 -6.73 -1.86
N GLU A 145 15.99 -7.13 -0.67
CA GLU A 145 15.94 -6.29 0.52
C GLU A 145 17.33 -6.12 1.17
N GLN A 146 18.32 -5.72 0.35
CA GLN A 146 19.72 -5.50 0.75
C GLN A 146 20.16 -4.10 0.34
N LEU A 147 20.96 -3.45 1.20
CA LEU A 147 21.44 -2.08 1.02
C LEU A 147 22.14 -1.84 -0.32
N ALA A 148 22.88 -2.83 -0.80
CA ALA A 148 23.61 -2.74 -2.06
C ALA A 148 22.72 -2.51 -3.29
N TYR A 149 21.42 -2.80 -3.19
CA TYR A 149 20.47 -2.66 -4.30
C TYR A 149 19.52 -1.48 -4.12
N GLU A 150 19.66 -0.69 -3.05
CA GLU A 150 18.80 0.41 -2.70
C GLU A 150 19.43 1.73 -3.15
N ASN A 151 18.78 2.44 -4.07
CA ASN A 151 19.26 3.71 -4.63
C ASN A 151 18.09 4.63 -5.00
N PRO A 152 17.41 5.25 -4.01
CA PRO A 152 16.22 6.08 -4.24
C PRO A 152 16.52 7.27 -5.14
N VAL A 153 15.61 7.57 -6.10
CA VAL A 153 15.78 8.62 -7.12
C VAL A 153 14.92 9.86 -6.89
N ASN A 154 14.06 9.86 -5.88
CA ASN A 154 13.25 11.02 -5.51
C ASN A 154 13.04 11.06 -4.00
N ILE A 155 12.52 12.20 -3.49
CA ILE A 155 12.37 12.42 -2.06
C ILE A 155 11.34 11.48 -1.42
N TYR A 156 10.31 11.04 -2.15
CA TYR A 156 9.38 10.02 -1.67
C TYR A 156 10.11 8.69 -1.42
N ALA A 157 10.83 8.19 -2.42
CA ALA A 157 11.62 6.97 -2.29
C ALA A 157 12.66 7.07 -1.18
N TYR A 158 13.33 8.24 -1.07
CA TYR A 158 14.30 8.51 -0.02
C TYR A 158 13.67 8.48 1.38
N SER A 159 12.46 9.03 1.55
CA SER A 159 11.76 9.01 2.84
C SER A 159 11.47 7.59 3.33
N LYS A 160 11.08 6.69 2.41
CA LYS A 160 10.84 5.27 2.70
C LYS A 160 12.15 4.51 2.96
N TYR A 161 13.16 4.77 2.13
CA TYR A 161 14.50 4.21 2.30
C TYR A 161 15.10 4.57 3.67
N LEU A 162 15.07 5.86 4.03
CA LEU A 162 15.63 6.31 5.31
C LEU A 162 14.89 5.70 6.50
N PHE A 163 13.58 5.49 6.39
CA PHE A 163 12.83 4.83 7.44
C PHE A 163 13.17 3.34 7.54
N ASP A 164 13.31 2.63 6.42
CA ASP A 164 13.81 1.25 6.40
C ASP A 164 15.21 1.14 7.03
N GLN A 165 16.12 2.09 6.75
CA GLN A 165 17.43 2.16 7.40
C GLN A 165 17.30 2.32 8.91
N TYR A 166 16.46 3.27 9.35
CA TYR A 166 16.21 3.51 10.77
C TYR A 166 15.70 2.25 11.48
N VAL A 167 14.74 1.55 10.86
CA VAL A 167 14.21 0.29 11.37
C VAL A 167 15.30 -0.77 11.48
N ARG A 168 16.18 -0.91 10.50
CA ARG A 168 17.31 -1.86 10.54
C ARG A 168 18.24 -1.61 11.71
N HIS A 169 18.51 -0.35 12.06
CA HIS A 169 19.35 -0.02 13.20
C HIS A 169 18.76 -0.47 14.53
N ILE A 170 17.43 -0.42 14.66
CA ILE A 170 16.76 -0.75 15.93
C ILE A 170 16.31 -2.21 16.04
N PHE A 171 16.35 -3.01 14.97
CA PHE A 171 15.87 -4.41 15.00
C PHE A 171 16.50 -5.24 16.10
N LYS A 172 17.78 -5.03 16.41
CA LYS A 172 18.51 -5.81 17.43
C LYS A 172 17.91 -5.64 18.83
N ASP A 173 17.32 -4.46 19.10
CA ASP A 173 16.78 -4.08 20.40
C ASP A 173 15.25 -4.12 20.44
N ALA A 174 14.61 -4.40 19.30
CA ALA A 174 13.16 -4.40 19.20
C ALA A 174 12.55 -5.59 19.95
N LYS A 175 11.73 -5.28 20.96
CA LYS A 175 11.01 -6.28 21.79
C LYS A 175 9.58 -6.54 21.30
N SER A 176 9.16 -5.88 20.22
CA SER A 176 7.89 -6.08 19.55
C SER A 176 8.11 -6.39 18.08
N GLN A 177 7.09 -6.95 17.44
CA GLN A 177 7.13 -7.20 16.00
C GLN A 177 7.21 -5.89 15.24
N VAL A 178 8.14 -5.79 14.28
CA VAL A 178 8.23 -4.68 13.32
C VAL A 178 8.38 -5.27 11.92
N VAL A 179 7.47 -4.90 11.02
CA VAL A 179 7.45 -5.40 9.64
C VAL A 179 7.33 -4.25 8.66
N GLY A 180 8.26 -4.13 7.73
CA GLY A 180 8.21 -3.24 6.58
C GLY A 180 7.80 -4.01 5.33
N LEU A 181 6.79 -3.51 4.59
CA LEU A 181 6.34 -4.11 3.36
C LEU A 181 6.65 -3.17 2.19
N ARG A 182 7.58 -3.54 1.33
CA ARG A 182 7.93 -2.82 0.11
C ARG A 182 6.93 -3.18 -0.97
N TYR A 183 5.87 -2.39 -1.06
CA TYR A 183 4.85 -2.59 -2.10
C TYR A 183 5.43 -2.30 -3.48
N PHE A 184 5.16 -3.21 -4.42
CA PHE A 184 5.36 -3.00 -5.83
C PHE A 184 4.15 -2.28 -6.44
N ASN A 185 3.81 -2.49 -7.67
CA ASN A 185 2.74 -1.74 -8.33
C ASN A 185 1.35 -2.27 -7.93
N VAL A 186 0.85 -1.79 -6.77
CA VAL A 186 -0.46 -2.19 -6.26
C VAL A 186 -1.56 -1.55 -7.10
N TYR A 187 -2.59 -2.34 -7.47
CA TYR A 187 -3.79 -1.89 -8.17
C TYR A 187 -5.03 -2.57 -7.58
N GLY A 188 -6.22 -1.96 -7.77
CA GLY A 188 -7.46 -2.54 -7.29
C GLY A 188 -8.49 -1.50 -6.83
N PRO A 189 -9.64 -1.92 -6.27
CA PRO A 189 -10.72 -1.03 -5.88
C PRO A 189 -10.30 -0.02 -4.81
N LYS A 190 -11.04 1.11 -4.75
CA LYS A 190 -10.87 2.20 -3.77
C LYS A 190 -9.64 3.09 -4.00
N GLU A 191 -9.16 3.20 -5.25
CA GLU A 191 -8.03 4.08 -5.61
C GLU A 191 -8.41 5.36 -6.35
N ASP A 192 -9.71 5.61 -6.63
CA ASP A 192 -10.20 6.76 -7.43
C ASP A 192 -9.75 8.11 -6.88
N HIS A 193 -9.68 8.25 -5.55
CA HIS A 193 -9.25 9.48 -4.88
C HIS A 193 -7.80 9.87 -5.17
N LYS A 194 -6.99 8.96 -5.72
CA LYS A 194 -5.57 9.20 -6.04
C LYS A 194 -5.37 10.02 -7.32
N GLY A 195 -6.40 10.21 -8.14
CA GLY A 195 -6.32 10.99 -9.38
C GLY A 195 -5.18 10.49 -10.28
N LYS A 196 -4.23 11.35 -10.63
CA LYS A 196 -3.10 10.99 -11.50
C LYS A 196 -2.16 9.91 -10.92
N MET A 197 -2.21 9.70 -9.62
CA MET A 197 -1.40 8.68 -8.94
C MET A 197 -2.11 7.33 -8.79
N ALA A 198 -3.30 7.18 -9.38
CA ALA A 198 -3.99 5.90 -9.45
C ALA A 198 -3.24 4.91 -10.36
N SER A 199 -3.59 3.63 -10.28
CA SER A 199 -2.94 2.59 -11.07
C SER A 199 -3.19 2.75 -12.57
N VAL A 200 -2.29 2.17 -13.36
CA VAL A 200 -2.47 2.12 -14.83
C VAL A 200 -3.70 1.31 -15.21
N VAL A 201 -4.13 0.33 -14.39
CA VAL A 201 -5.37 -0.42 -14.62
C VAL A 201 -6.58 0.50 -14.59
N LEU A 202 -6.70 1.36 -13.56
CA LEU A 202 -7.79 2.32 -13.47
C LEU A 202 -7.76 3.31 -14.64
N HIS A 203 -6.58 3.84 -14.96
CA HIS A 203 -6.43 4.77 -16.08
C HIS A 203 -6.80 4.13 -17.44
N ALA A 204 -6.38 2.87 -17.67
CA ALA A 204 -6.74 2.13 -18.88
C ALA A 204 -8.25 1.92 -18.97
N TYR A 205 -8.91 1.52 -17.89
CA TYR A 205 -10.35 1.38 -17.83
C TYR A 205 -11.08 2.70 -18.15
N GLN A 206 -10.68 3.80 -17.49
CA GLN A 206 -11.28 5.12 -17.73
C GLN A 206 -11.08 5.64 -19.16
N GLN A 207 -9.94 5.32 -19.78
CA GLN A 207 -9.68 5.65 -21.18
C GLN A 207 -10.60 4.85 -22.11
N LEU A 208 -10.82 3.56 -21.85
CA LEU A 208 -11.76 2.74 -22.62
C LEU A 208 -13.19 3.27 -22.52
N GLU A 209 -13.65 3.62 -21.31
CA GLU A 209 -14.98 4.19 -21.12
C GLU A 209 -15.16 5.49 -21.91
N LYS A 210 -14.14 6.34 -21.91
CA LYS A 210 -14.21 7.67 -22.51
C LYS A 210 -14.03 7.66 -24.03
N THR A 211 -13.14 6.84 -24.56
CA THR A 211 -12.69 6.93 -25.96
C THR A 211 -12.63 5.60 -26.71
N GLY A 212 -12.74 4.46 -26.01
CA GLY A 212 -12.50 3.14 -26.58
C GLY A 212 -11.04 2.82 -26.84
N ILE A 213 -10.09 3.69 -26.41
CA ILE A 213 -8.66 3.57 -26.73
C ILE A 213 -7.84 3.67 -25.46
N ILE A 214 -6.93 2.69 -25.25
CA ILE A 214 -5.89 2.76 -24.21
C ILE A 214 -4.61 3.31 -24.85
N ASN A 215 -4.11 4.43 -24.32
CA ASN A 215 -2.83 4.98 -24.75
C ASN A 215 -1.71 4.43 -23.86
N LEU A 216 -0.75 3.75 -24.49
CA LEU A 216 0.47 3.29 -23.88
C LEU A 216 1.67 4.07 -24.43
N PHE A 217 2.75 4.15 -23.67
CA PHE A 217 3.97 4.76 -24.16
C PHE A 217 4.65 3.87 -25.20
N ALA A 218 5.17 4.49 -26.24
CA ALA A 218 6.09 3.88 -27.18
C ALA A 218 7.35 3.39 -26.45
N GLY A 219 8.06 2.50 -27.08
CA GLY A 219 9.28 1.93 -26.55
C GLY A 219 10.40 2.96 -26.38
N THR A 220 11.23 2.75 -25.36
CA THR A 220 12.42 3.55 -25.08
C THR A 220 13.49 2.67 -24.45
N ASP A 221 14.77 3.05 -24.62
CA ASP A 221 15.93 2.40 -23.99
C ASP A 221 15.98 0.88 -24.21
N GLY A 222 15.68 0.45 -25.45
CA GLY A 222 15.70 -0.95 -25.87
C GLY A 222 14.41 -1.74 -25.60
N CYS A 223 13.40 -1.16 -24.96
CA CYS A 223 12.07 -1.73 -24.87
C CYS A 223 11.26 -1.45 -26.12
N LYS A 224 10.43 -2.41 -26.55
CA LYS A 224 9.41 -2.19 -27.60
C LYS A 224 8.20 -1.44 -27.01
N ASP A 225 7.30 -0.98 -27.89
CA ASP A 225 6.09 -0.26 -27.54
C ASP A 225 5.24 -1.05 -26.51
N GLY A 226 4.97 -0.44 -25.36
CA GLY A 226 4.19 -1.05 -24.28
C GLY A 226 4.83 -2.25 -23.57
N GLU A 227 6.09 -2.61 -23.90
CA GLU A 227 6.75 -3.79 -23.33
C GLU A 227 7.63 -3.49 -22.10
N GLN A 228 7.51 -2.28 -21.54
CA GLN A 228 8.08 -2.02 -20.22
C GLN A 228 7.38 -2.93 -19.19
N LEU A 229 8.15 -3.47 -18.25
CA LEU A 229 7.70 -4.51 -17.32
C LEU A 229 7.53 -3.99 -15.90
N ARG A 230 6.43 -4.38 -15.24
CA ARG A 230 6.18 -4.10 -13.83
C ARG A 230 5.68 -5.33 -13.10
N ASP A 231 6.07 -5.45 -11.86
CA ASP A 231 5.42 -6.37 -10.93
C ASP A 231 4.12 -5.72 -10.42
N PHE A 232 3.00 -6.11 -11.00
CA PHE A 232 1.67 -5.64 -10.62
C PHE A 232 1.06 -6.58 -9.59
N ILE A 233 0.75 -6.07 -8.42
CA ILE A 233 0.12 -6.84 -7.34
C ILE A 233 -1.30 -6.34 -7.07
N TYR A 234 -2.27 -7.27 -7.06
CA TYR A 234 -3.64 -6.94 -6.70
C TYR A 234 -3.74 -6.57 -5.21
N VAL A 235 -4.57 -5.59 -4.88
CA VAL A 235 -4.63 -5.02 -3.52
C VAL A 235 -4.98 -6.04 -2.45
N ASP A 236 -5.88 -7.00 -2.74
CA ASP A 236 -6.23 -8.05 -1.77
C ASP A 236 -5.05 -8.96 -1.47
N ASP A 237 -4.19 -9.22 -2.44
CA ASP A 237 -2.97 -10.03 -2.24
C ASP A 237 -1.96 -9.27 -1.37
N ALA A 238 -1.81 -7.96 -1.57
CA ALA A 238 -1.01 -7.10 -0.69
C ALA A 238 -1.57 -7.06 0.74
N VAL A 239 -2.89 -7.00 0.88
CA VAL A 239 -3.58 -7.07 2.18
C VAL A 239 -3.39 -8.44 2.84
N ALA A 240 -3.47 -9.53 2.08
CA ALA A 240 -3.23 -10.88 2.60
C ALA A 240 -1.82 -11.02 3.22
N VAL A 241 -0.80 -10.40 2.61
CA VAL A 241 0.56 -10.35 3.18
C VAL A 241 0.56 -9.60 4.52
N ASN A 242 -0.12 -8.45 4.63
CA ASN A 242 -0.24 -7.71 5.90
C ASN A 242 -0.85 -8.57 7.01
N LEU A 243 -1.97 -9.23 6.72
CA LEU A 243 -2.69 -10.07 7.68
C LEU A 243 -1.87 -11.29 8.10
N TRP A 244 -1.15 -11.90 7.16
CA TRP A 244 -0.26 -13.01 7.49
C TRP A 244 0.84 -12.60 8.47
N PHE A 245 1.45 -11.42 8.28
CA PHE A 245 2.47 -10.94 9.21
C PHE A 245 1.90 -10.69 10.61
N LEU A 246 0.68 -10.20 10.73
CA LEU A 246 0.05 -10.02 12.04
C LEU A 246 0.02 -11.34 12.86
N GLU A 247 -0.22 -12.46 12.19
CA GLU A 247 -0.31 -13.77 12.85
C GLU A 247 1.05 -14.49 12.96
N SER A 248 1.96 -14.26 12.02
CA SER A 248 3.24 -14.96 11.92
C SER A 248 4.25 -14.58 13.00
N LYS A 249 4.09 -13.41 13.63
CA LYS A 249 5.02 -12.81 14.61
C LYS A 249 6.46 -12.65 14.11
N LYS A 250 6.67 -12.68 12.79
CA LYS A 250 7.98 -12.44 12.17
C LYS A 250 8.25 -10.95 12.08
N SER A 251 9.51 -10.54 12.23
CA SER A 251 9.97 -9.18 11.97
C SER A 251 10.89 -9.15 10.77
N GLY A 252 10.97 -8.03 10.07
CA GLY A 252 11.82 -7.86 8.90
C GLY A 252 11.29 -6.83 7.92
N ILE A 253 12.05 -6.59 6.86
CA ILE A 253 11.61 -5.81 5.70
C ILE A 253 11.47 -6.78 4.54
N TYR A 254 10.33 -6.77 3.87
CA TYR A 254 9.96 -7.75 2.85
C TYR A 254 9.37 -7.07 1.63
N ASN A 255 9.69 -7.60 0.46
CA ASN A 255 9.00 -7.24 -0.76
C ASN A 255 7.56 -7.77 -0.75
N ALA A 256 6.63 -6.92 -1.19
CA ALA A 256 5.23 -7.25 -1.39
C ALA A 256 4.87 -7.00 -2.85
N GLY A 257 5.15 -7.96 -3.68
CA GLY A 257 4.88 -8.09 -5.11
C GLY A 257 4.50 -9.52 -5.43
N THR A 258 4.29 -9.82 -6.69
CA THR A 258 3.95 -11.17 -7.16
C THR A 258 5.18 -12.04 -7.44
N GLY A 259 6.34 -11.41 -7.68
CA GLY A 259 7.55 -12.07 -8.18
C GLY A 259 7.53 -12.32 -9.68
N HIS A 260 6.52 -11.84 -10.37
CA HIS A 260 6.38 -11.90 -11.83
C HIS A 260 6.12 -10.51 -12.39
N SER A 261 6.90 -10.11 -13.39
CA SER A 261 6.69 -8.86 -14.09
C SER A 261 5.84 -9.08 -15.33
N GLU A 262 4.91 -8.17 -15.56
CA GLU A 262 4.01 -8.16 -16.73
C GLU A 262 4.19 -6.86 -17.50
N SER A 263 3.95 -6.90 -18.84
CA SER A 263 4.04 -5.71 -19.67
C SER A 263 2.78 -4.84 -19.58
N PHE A 264 2.93 -3.56 -19.92
CA PHE A 264 1.75 -2.69 -20.05
C PHE A 264 0.83 -3.16 -21.17
N ASN A 265 1.35 -3.85 -22.20
CA ASN A 265 0.53 -4.50 -23.21
C ASN A 265 -0.31 -5.64 -22.64
N ALA A 266 0.27 -6.50 -21.79
CA ALA A 266 -0.48 -7.57 -21.12
C ALA A 266 -1.59 -6.98 -20.21
N LEU A 267 -1.27 -5.92 -19.46
CA LEU A 267 -2.24 -5.21 -18.64
C LEU A 267 -3.38 -4.61 -19.47
N ALA A 268 -3.05 -3.87 -20.53
CA ALA A 268 -4.06 -3.24 -21.38
C ALA A 268 -4.94 -4.28 -22.08
N LYS A 269 -4.35 -5.39 -22.53
CA LYS A 269 -5.09 -6.51 -23.09
C LYS A 269 -6.06 -7.11 -22.06
N ALA A 270 -5.62 -7.35 -20.82
CA ALA A 270 -6.50 -7.86 -19.78
C ALA A 270 -7.69 -6.93 -19.52
N VAL A 271 -7.47 -5.60 -19.52
CA VAL A 271 -8.57 -4.63 -19.37
C VAL A 271 -9.52 -4.67 -20.56
N ILE A 272 -9.02 -4.76 -21.79
CA ILE A 272 -9.84 -4.87 -23.01
C ILE A 272 -10.66 -6.17 -23.01
N ASP A 273 -10.03 -7.28 -22.65
CA ASP A 273 -10.69 -8.60 -22.63
C ASP A 273 -11.89 -8.61 -21.65
N VAL A 274 -11.77 -7.98 -20.48
CA VAL A 274 -12.88 -7.83 -19.52
C VAL A 274 -13.92 -6.82 -19.97
N TYR A 275 -13.49 -5.69 -20.57
CA TYR A 275 -14.41 -4.65 -21.07
C TYR A 275 -15.18 -5.09 -22.33
N GLY A 276 -14.63 -6.05 -23.06
CA GLY A 276 -15.24 -6.68 -24.24
C GLY A 276 -14.97 -5.94 -25.55
N ARG A 277 -14.35 -4.75 -25.55
CA ARG A 277 -13.98 -3.99 -26.74
C ARG A 277 -12.90 -2.97 -26.41
N GLY A 278 -12.17 -2.48 -27.42
CA GLY A 278 -11.19 -1.42 -27.32
C GLY A 278 -9.93 -1.71 -28.14
N GLU A 279 -9.09 -0.73 -28.24
CA GLU A 279 -7.82 -0.84 -28.94
C GLU A 279 -6.68 -0.17 -28.17
N ILE A 280 -5.44 -0.59 -28.43
CA ILE A 280 -4.24 0.00 -27.87
C ILE A 280 -3.65 0.98 -28.89
N ARG A 281 -3.31 2.18 -28.44
CA ARG A 281 -2.58 3.17 -29.24
C ARG A 281 -1.29 3.53 -28.53
N TYR A 282 -0.18 3.53 -29.27
CA TYR A 282 1.10 3.95 -28.74
C TYR A 282 1.30 5.45 -28.95
N ILE A 283 1.67 6.16 -27.87
CA ILE A 283 1.96 7.58 -27.86
C ILE A 283 3.43 7.83 -27.56
N PRO A 284 4.02 8.94 -28.03
CA PRO A 284 5.42 9.25 -27.76
C PRO A 284 5.74 9.21 -26.27
N PHE A 285 6.89 8.64 -25.94
CA PHE A 285 7.37 8.62 -24.55
C PHE A 285 7.71 10.05 -24.09
N PRO A 286 7.20 10.51 -22.92
CA PRO A 286 7.48 11.85 -22.41
C PRO A 286 8.96 12.01 -22.06
N GLU A 287 9.67 12.93 -22.71
CA GLU A 287 11.11 13.11 -22.56
C GLU A 287 11.52 13.41 -21.10
N GLN A 288 10.69 14.19 -20.37
CA GLN A 288 10.95 14.53 -18.96
C GLN A 288 10.93 13.32 -18.01
N LEU A 289 10.35 12.20 -18.40
CA LEU A 289 10.31 10.98 -17.59
C LEU A 289 11.52 10.08 -17.84
N ARG A 290 12.26 10.25 -18.93
CA ARG A 290 13.30 9.32 -19.38
C ARG A 290 14.38 9.07 -18.33
N SER A 291 14.82 10.10 -17.64
CA SER A 291 15.89 10.00 -16.63
C SER A 291 15.51 9.32 -15.32
N CYS A 292 14.20 9.17 -15.05
CA CYS A 292 13.69 8.60 -13.80
C CYS A 292 12.73 7.42 -13.99
N TYR A 293 12.52 6.99 -15.24
CA TYR A 293 11.57 5.93 -15.56
C TYR A 293 12.20 4.54 -15.44
N GLN A 294 11.61 3.69 -14.63
CA GLN A 294 12.01 2.29 -14.53
C GLN A 294 11.41 1.48 -15.69
N ASN A 295 12.23 0.81 -16.49
CA ASN A 295 11.75 -0.09 -17.55
C ASN A 295 11.41 -1.49 -17.04
N PHE A 296 11.87 -1.84 -15.84
CA PHE A 296 11.68 -3.16 -15.26
C PHE A 296 11.54 -3.08 -13.73
N THR A 297 10.56 -3.78 -13.16
CA THR A 297 10.50 -4.10 -11.73
C THR A 297 9.97 -5.51 -11.53
N GLN A 298 10.60 -6.27 -10.63
CA GLN A 298 10.15 -7.61 -10.23
C GLN A 298 10.61 -7.90 -8.80
N ALA A 299 9.68 -8.21 -7.90
CA ALA A 299 9.99 -8.53 -6.52
C ALA A 299 10.81 -9.83 -6.41
N ASP A 300 11.92 -9.80 -5.71
CA ASP A 300 12.51 -11.03 -5.19
C ASP A 300 11.74 -11.43 -3.93
N LEU A 301 11.07 -12.56 -3.99
CA LEU A 301 10.23 -13.06 -2.88
C LEU A 301 10.97 -14.02 -1.95
N SER A 302 12.27 -14.24 -2.13
CA SER A 302 13.02 -15.24 -1.38
C SER A 302 12.94 -15.02 0.13
N GLN A 303 13.01 -13.77 0.61
CA GLN A 303 12.88 -13.47 2.04
C GLN A 303 11.45 -13.68 2.56
N LEU A 304 10.43 -13.27 1.81
CA LEU A 304 9.03 -13.48 2.16
C LEU A 304 8.71 -14.98 2.23
N ARG A 305 9.19 -15.77 1.28
CA ARG A 305 9.03 -17.23 1.25
C ARG A 305 9.82 -17.93 2.36
N ALA A 306 11.03 -17.45 2.65
CA ALA A 306 11.83 -17.95 3.77
C ALA A 306 11.20 -17.62 5.15
N ALA A 307 10.52 -16.49 5.28
CA ALA A 307 9.72 -16.17 6.46
C ALA A 307 8.54 -17.13 6.67
N GLY A 308 8.08 -17.81 5.64
CA GLY A 308 7.03 -18.83 5.69
C GLY A 308 5.73 -18.48 4.96
N TYR A 309 5.63 -17.32 4.32
CA TYR A 309 4.44 -17.00 3.52
C TYR A 309 4.30 -17.95 2.32
N ARG A 310 3.14 -18.59 2.17
CA ARG A 310 2.85 -19.56 1.10
C ARG A 310 1.65 -19.17 0.24
N GLY A 311 1.06 -17.99 0.50
CA GLY A 311 -0.06 -17.49 -0.30
C GLY A 311 0.33 -17.36 -1.78
N ALA A 312 -0.60 -17.72 -2.66
CA ALA A 312 -0.49 -17.43 -4.09
C ALA A 312 -0.79 -15.94 -4.33
N PHE A 313 -0.33 -15.44 -5.45
CA PHE A 313 -0.65 -14.10 -5.94
C PHE A 313 -1.40 -14.24 -7.26
N ARG A 314 -2.38 -13.38 -7.49
CA ARG A 314 -3.10 -13.32 -8.76
C ARG A 314 -2.16 -12.83 -9.86
N ASN A 315 -2.30 -13.39 -11.06
CA ASN A 315 -1.73 -12.80 -12.26
C ASN A 315 -2.53 -11.56 -12.69
N ILE A 316 -2.01 -10.81 -13.67
CA ILE A 316 -2.64 -9.55 -14.07
C ILE A 316 -4.06 -9.75 -14.62
N ALA A 317 -4.32 -10.82 -15.36
CA ALA A 317 -5.63 -11.11 -15.93
C ALA A 317 -6.69 -11.40 -14.85
N GLU A 318 -6.33 -12.22 -13.85
CA GLU A 318 -7.19 -12.54 -12.70
C GLU A 318 -7.50 -11.28 -11.89
N GLY A 319 -6.48 -10.50 -11.52
CA GLY A 319 -6.68 -9.32 -10.70
C GLY A 319 -7.43 -8.20 -11.41
N VAL A 320 -7.22 -8.02 -12.73
CA VAL A 320 -8.00 -7.06 -13.55
C VAL A 320 -9.46 -7.51 -13.64
N SER A 321 -9.71 -8.80 -13.85
CA SER A 321 -11.08 -9.35 -13.88
C SER A 321 -11.80 -9.08 -12.56
N ASP A 322 -11.16 -9.37 -11.42
CA ASP A 322 -11.73 -9.13 -10.10
C ASP A 322 -12.02 -7.62 -9.89
N TYR A 323 -11.06 -6.76 -10.23
CA TYR A 323 -11.21 -5.32 -10.07
C TYR A 323 -12.37 -4.75 -10.88
N LEU A 324 -12.41 -5.04 -12.19
CA LEU A 324 -13.45 -4.48 -13.08
C LEU A 324 -14.83 -5.07 -12.78
N SER A 325 -14.93 -6.30 -12.29
CA SER A 325 -16.17 -6.87 -11.79
C SER A 325 -16.78 -6.09 -10.62
N ILE A 326 -15.93 -5.52 -9.74
CA ILE A 326 -16.38 -4.64 -8.64
C ILE A 326 -16.84 -3.29 -9.20
N MET A 327 -16.12 -2.72 -10.16
CA MET A 327 -16.47 -1.44 -10.77
C MET A 327 -17.82 -1.50 -11.50
N HIS A 328 -18.06 -2.55 -12.28
CA HIS A 328 -19.33 -2.73 -13.00
C HIS A 328 -20.53 -2.89 -12.04
N LYS A 329 -20.36 -3.56 -10.90
CA LYS A 329 -21.41 -3.68 -9.88
C LYS A 329 -21.77 -2.34 -9.24
N ASN A 330 -20.82 -1.42 -9.10
CA ASN A 330 -21.04 -0.11 -8.50
C ASN A 330 -21.71 0.91 -9.45
N ILE A 331 -21.77 0.62 -10.75
CA ILE A 331 -22.45 1.47 -11.75
C ILE A 331 -23.97 1.17 -11.79
N THR A 332 -24.42 0.08 -11.19
CA THR A 332 -25.82 -0.39 -11.25
C THR A 332 -26.68 0.10 -10.07
N PHE A 333 -26.21 1.09 -9.28
CA PHE A 333 -26.97 1.70 -8.17
C PHE A 333 -27.06 3.23 -8.30
#